data_12e166e325f442460752648415e84da8
#
_entry.id   12e166e325f442460752648415e84da8
#
_cell.length_a   1.000
_cell.length_b   1.000
_cell.length_c   1.000
_cell.angle_alpha   90.00
_cell.angle_beta   90.00
_cell.angle_gamma   90.00
#
_symmetry.space_group_name_H-M   'P 1'
#
loop_
_entity.id
_entity.type
_entity.pdbx_description
1 polymer ?
#
loop_
_entity_poly.entity_id
_entity_poly.type
_entity_poly.pdbx_seq_one_letter_code
_entity_poly.pdbx_strand_id
1 'polypeptide(L)' 'MGKTQYVKIGEVNGRWKAEIIESLLSAQGMEVQLIQDAVTHYLYKGPFDLVQIFVPDKMVLEARELLKSFDEFQLTEDDE' A
#
# COMPACT_ATOMS: atom_id res chain seq x y z
N MET A 1 -18.32 -18.32 0.37
CA MET A 1 -17.56 -18.04 0.64
C MET A 1 -16.74 -17.32 -0.09
N GLY A 2 -16.63 -16.40 -0.36
CA GLY A 2 -15.88 -15.62 -1.12
C GLY A 2 -14.56 -15.40 -0.59
N LYS A 3 -13.55 -15.31 -1.41
CA LYS A 3 -12.31 -14.97 -0.97
C LYS A 3 -12.17 -13.53 -1.05
N THR A 4 -11.49 -12.94 -0.11
CA THR A 4 -11.17 -11.52 -0.11
C THR A 4 -10.18 -11.27 -1.20
N GLN A 5 -10.45 -10.30 -2.03
CA GLN A 5 -9.51 -9.91 -3.05
C GLN A 5 -8.82 -8.66 -2.61
N TYR A 6 -7.52 -8.63 -2.72
CA TYR A 6 -6.73 -7.48 -2.30
C TYR A 6 -6.37 -6.65 -3.53
N VAL A 7 -6.49 -5.36 -3.39
CA VAL A 7 -6.27 -4.42 -4.49
C VAL A 7 -5.15 -3.49 -4.11
N LYS A 8 -4.24 -3.28 -5.03
CA LYS A 8 -3.15 -2.36 -4.79
C LYS A 8 -3.68 -0.95 -4.80
N ILE A 9 -3.41 -0.19 -3.76
CA ILE A 9 -3.87 1.18 -3.70
C ILE A 9 -2.74 2.18 -3.87
N GLY A 10 -1.50 1.72 -3.82
CA GLY A 10 -0.41 2.64 -4.02
C GLY A 10 0.90 2.03 -3.57
N GLU A 11 1.92 2.86 -3.51
CA GLU A 11 3.21 2.37 -3.08
C GLU A 11 3.98 3.50 -2.43
N VAL A 12 4.95 3.15 -1.60
CA VAL A 12 5.79 4.13 -0.95
C VAL A 12 7.22 3.66 -1.01
N ASN A 13 8.13 4.61 -0.88
CA ASN A 13 9.52 4.33 -0.85
C ASN A 13 9.95 4.16 0.57
N GLY A 14 10.38 3.01 0.94
CA GLY A 14 10.86 2.77 2.28
C GLY A 14 9.92 1.93 3.09
N ARG A 15 10.46 0.89 3.68
CA ARG A 15 9.65 -0.02 4.46
C ARG A 15 9.07 0.65 5.69
N TRP A 16 9.83 1.54 6.28
CA TRP A 16 9.35 2.18 7.50
C TRP A 16 8.11 3.04 7.22
N LYS A 17 8.06 3.66 6.02
CA LYS A 17 6.89 4.43 5.67
C LYS A 17 5.70 3.52 5.44
N ALA A 18 5.96 2.38 4.82
CA ALA A 18 4.90 1.42 4.59
C ALA A 18 4.32 0.92 5.90
N GLU A 19 5.17 0.73 6.89
CA GLU A 19 4.69 0.23 8.16
C GLU A 19 3.87 1.28 8.91
N ILE A 20 4.19 2.54 8.72
CA ILE A 20 3.38 3.60 9.30
C ILE A 20 2.00 3.59 8.65
N ILE A 21 1.95 3.44 7.34
CA ILE A 21 0.68 3.40 6.64
C ILE A 21 -0.11 2.17 7.07
N GLU A 22 0.57 1.05 7.20
CA GLU A 22 -0.10 -0.16 7.65
C GLU A 22 -0.72 0.07 9.02
N SER A 23 0.00 0.71 9.92
CA SER A 23 -0.52 0.98 11.25
C SER A 23 -1.74 1.88 11.21
N LEU A 24 -1.69 2.89 10.35
CA LEU A 24 -2.81 3.78 10.22
C LEU A 24 -4.06 3.07 9.74
N LEU A 25 -3.92 2.26 8.72
CA LEU A 25 -5.07 1.56 8.17
C LEU A 25 -5.55 0.46 9.10
N SER A 26 -4.63 -0.22 9.75
CA SER A 26 -5.01 -1.26 10.68
C SER A 26 -5.79 -0.70 11.86
N ALA A 27 -5.45 0.51 12.27
CA ALA A 27 -6.17 1.14 13.36
C ALA A 27 -7.61 1.40 12.99
N GLN A 28 -7.92 1.44 11.69
CA GLN A 28 -9.29 1.61 11.24
C GLN A 28 -9.96 0.28 10.96
N GLY A 29 -9.32 -0.79 11.31
CA GLY A 29 -9.92 -2.10 11.10
C GLY A 29 -9.65 -2.73 9.76
N MET A 30 -8.72 -2.20 9.00
CA MET A 30 -8.47 -2.75 7.68
C MET A 30 -7.32 -3.73 7.72
N GLU A 31 -7.42 -4.77 6.90
CA GLU A 31 -6.36 -5.71 6.77
C GLU A 31 -5.49 -5.24 5.65
N VAL A 32 -4.24 -5.01 5.90
CA VAL A 32 -3.33 -4.43 4.93
C VAL A 32 -2.25 -5.43 4.62
N GLN A 33 -1.88 -5.53 3.35
CA GLN A 33 -0.78 -6.39 2.96
C GLN A 33 0.29 -5.54 2.32
N LEU A 34 1.51 -5.71 2.76
CA LEU A 34 2.64 -4.98 2.20
C LEU A 34 3.44 -5.95 1.37
N ILE A 35 3.68 -5.59 0.13
CA ILE A 35 4.42 -6.46 -0.77
C ILE A 35 5.60 -5.71 -1.33
N GLN A 36 6.78 -6.27 -1.16
CA GLN A 36 7.97 -5.67 -1.68
C GLN A 36 8.47 -6.54 -2.81
N ASP A 37 8.67 -5.95 -3.96
CA ASP A 37 9.06 -6.70 -5.13
C ASP A 37 10.51 -7.12 -4.98
N ALA A 38 10.75 -8.38 -4.89
CA ALA A 38 12.11 -8.89 -4.71
C ALA A 38 12.99 -8.57 -5.89
N VAL A 39 12.45 -8.57 -7.07
CA VAL A 39 13.25 -8.29 -8.24
C VAL A 39 13.70 -6.84 -8.25
N THR A 40 12.79 -5.96 -7.94
CA THR A 40 13.12 -4.55 -7.88
C THR A 40 14.13 -4.29 -6.77
N HIS A 41 13.95 -4.93 -5.65
CA HIS A 41 14.84 -4.74 -4.53
C HIS A 41 16.24 -5.23 -4.90
N TYR A 42 16.30 -6.32 -5.63
CA TYR A 42 17.57 -6.90 -5.98
C TYR A 42 18.30 -6.03 -7.00
N LEU A 43 17.57 -5.54 -7.98
CA LEU A 43 18.18 -4.75 -9.03
C LEU A 43 18.56 -3.35 -8.63
N TYR A 44 17.76 -2.73 -7.77
CA TYR A 44 18.04 -1.38 -7.36
C TYR A 44 18.44 -1.37 -5.94
N LYS A 45 19.69 -1.73 -5.66
CA LYS A 45 20.11 -1.75 -4.34
C LYS A 45 20.26 -0.38 -3.91
N GLY A 46 19.72 0.20 -3.14
CA GLY A 46 19.92 1.54 -2.73
C GLY A 46 18.73 2.02 -1.96
N PRO A 47 18.52 3.30 -1.93
CA PRO A 47 17.47 3.87 -1.10
C PRO A 47 16.08 3.64 -1.63
N PHE A 48 15.93 3.09 -2.82
CA PHE A 48 14.60 2.95 -3.35
C PHE A 48 14.06 1.57 -3.06
N ASP A 49 13.31 1.48 -2.00
CA ASP A 49 12.73 0.24 -1.61
C ASP A 49 11.25 0.39 -1.75
N LEU A 50 10.71 0.23 -2.92
CA LEU A 50 9.28 0.42 -3.14
C LEU A 50 8.49 -0.70 -2.51
N VAL A 51 7.55 -0.34 -1.68
CA VAL A 51 6.67 -1.30 -1.04
C VAL A 51 5.27 -1.02 -1.52
N GLN A 52 4.61 -2.03 -2.05
CA GLN A 52 3.27 -1.89 -2.57
C GLN A 52 2.28 -2.18 -1.46
N ILE A 53 1.20 -1.43 -1.43
CA ILE A 53 0.22 -1.52 -0.35
C ILE A 53 -1.08 -2.01 -0.92
N PHE A 54 -1.58 -3.09 -0.36
CA PHE A 54 -2.82 -3.71 -0.81
C PHE A 54 -3.83 -3.73 0.32
N VAL A 55 -5.08 -3.51 -0.01
CA VAL A 55 -6.17 -3.61 0.97
C VAL A 55 -7.30 -4.40 0.35
N PRO A 56 -8.22 -4.90 1.15
CA PRO A 56 -9.36 -5.63 0.59
C PRO A 56 -10.17 -4.73 -0.33
N ASP A 57 -10.72 -5.30 -1.37
CA ASP A 57 -11.43 -4.52 -2.37
C ASP A 57 -12.57 -3.71 -1.79
N LYS A 58 -13.22 -4.20 -0.73
CA LYS A 58 -14.29 -3.45 -0.14
C LYS A 58 -13.82 -2.22 0.54
N MET A 59 -12.54 -2.11 0.88
CA MET A 59 -12.03 -1.01 1.64
C MET A 59 -11.21 -0.01 0.82
N VAL A 60 -11.19 -0.19 -0.48
CA VAL A 60 -10.33 0.63 -1.32
C VAL A 60 -10.65 2.12 -1.21
N LEU A 61 -11.94 2.46 -1.28
CA LEU A 61 -12.29 3.87 -1.22
C LEU A 61 -11.95 4.49 0.10
N GLU A 62 -12.23 3.77 1.16
CA GLU A 62 -11.95 4.27 2.49
C GLU A 62 -10.45 4.42 2.70
N ALA A 63 -9.68 3.46 2.24
CA ALA A 63 -8.23 3.52 2.41
C ALA A 63 -7.65 4.68 1.64
N ARG A 64 -8.13 4.91 0.43
CA ARG A 64 -7.63 6.02 -0.36
C ARG A 64 -7.95 7.35 0.29
N GLU A 65 -9.14 7.45 0.88
CA GLU A 65 -9.50 8.68 1.56
C GLU A 65 -8.59 8.96 2.74
N LEU A 66 -8.28 7.92 3.48
CA LEU A 66 -7.42 8.11 4.64
C LEU A 66 -6.01 8.52 4.25
N LEU A 67 -5.56 8.08 3.10
CA LEU A 67 -4.20 8.35 2.71
C LEU A 67 -4.03 9.52 1.78
N LYS A 68 -5.13 10.22 1.50
CA LYS A 68 -5.04 11.34 0.62
C LYS A 68 -4.08 12.38 1.07
N SER A 69 -3.94 12.60 2.32
CA SER A 69 -3.09 13.65 2.83
C SER A 69 -1.64 13.19 3.04
N PHE A 70 -1.33 11.96 2.68
CA PHE A 70 0.00 11.45 2.91
C PHE A 70 0.84 11.79 1.69
N ASP A 71 1.64 12.80 1.75
CA ASP A 71 2.38 13.28 0.60
C ASP A 71 3.30 12.28 -0.01
N GLU A 72 3.90 11.44 0.77
CA GLU A 72 4.85 10.50 0.23
C GLU A 72 4.23 9.26 -0.33
N PHE A 73 2.92 9.14 -0.25
CA PHE A 73 2.24 7.97 -0.74
C PHE A 73 1.81 8.22 -2.17
N GLN A 74 2.13 7.29 -3.07
CA GLN A 74 1.74 7.46 -4.45
C GLN A 74 0.56 6.59 -4.74
N LEU A 75 -0.59 7.18 -4.92
CA LEU A 75 -1.80 6.44 -5.18
C LEU A 75 -1.77 5.85 -6.57
N THR A 76 -2.25 4.64 -6.67
CA THR A 76 -2.41 4.00 -7.95
C THR A 76 -3.71 4.46 -8.53
N GLU A 77 -3.65 5.09 -9.72
CA GLU A 77 -4.84 5.57 -10.24
C GLU A 77 -5.38 4.69 -11.22
N ASP A 78 -6.52 4.27 -11.15
CA ASP A 78 -7.08 3.42 -12.00
C ASP A 78 -7.81 4.07 -12.88
N ASP A 79 -7.74 4.47 -13.59
CA ASP A 79 -8.47 5.22 -14.31
C ASP A 79 -9.21 4.67 -15.04
N GLU A 80 -9.83 4.60 -15.00
CA GLU A 80 -10.51 4.28 -15.58
C GLU A 80 -10.73 4.63 -16.25
#